data_165c25a998ce13dbfbe714dacb44b5ec
#
_entry.id   165c25a998ce13dbfbe714dacb44b5ec
#
_cell.length_a   1.000
_cell.length_b   1.000
_cell.length_c   1.000
_cell.angle_alpha   90.00
_cell.angle_beta   90.00
_cell.angle_gamma   90.00
#
_symmetry.space_group_name_H-M   'P 1'
#
loop_
_entity.id
_entity.type
_entity.pdbx_description
1 polymer ?
#
loop_
_entity_poly.entity_id
_entity_poly.type
_entity_poly.pdbx_seq_one_letter_code
_entity_poly.pdbx_strand_id
1 'polypeptide(L)'
;MRTQTKTKSFRQRGVKFCAAFLLVILLAACGTQGENKPQTKTDEKGFYSYDGYVVKTDYPLDEDSVNKAAEKFKNIYNMYLEGTNVQAHYSIVPDKNYCIGAEAGIDTIDYKKMLDLMKLKTDYMSYIDITELLGITDYYKTDAHWRQEKITDVAAKLAEAMGVSLNAEYETKEAKADFVGAYSRQSDLEMEAEPLNYLYNTLFDSCKVTDYEANSEMPIYDLAKTESAKGEGYDMFLGGSKSLITIENPNAATDKELVIFRDSFGSSIAPLFAESYSKITLVDIRYLPSEMVGRFVTFDNQDVLFLYSTPVLNNSVTMK
;
A
#
# COMPACT_ATOMS: atom_id res chain seq x y z
N MET A 1 -47.56 50.49 33.45
CA MET A 1 -47.88 51.47 32.41
C MET A 1 -48.00 50.72 31.10
N ARG A 2 -49.20 50.27 30.73
CA ARG A 2 -50.24 50.91 29.85
C ARG A 2 -49.59 51.70 28.71
N THR A 3 -49.71 51.29 27.47
CA THR A 3 -50.80 51.61 26.57
C THR A 3 -50.74 50.75 25.30
N GLN A 4 -51.77 50.15 25.04
CA GLN A 4 -52.67 49.84 23.92
C GLN A 4 -52.72 50.95 22.84
N THR A 5 -52.92 50.54 21.60
CA THR A 5 -54.00 50.86 20.66
C THR A 5 -53.48 50.78 19.23
N LYS A 6 -54.13 50.43 18.15
CA LYS A 6 -55.52 50.04 17.77
C LYS A 6 -55.50 49.58 16.30
N THR A 7 -56.34 48.64 16.03
CA THR A 7 -56.88 48.19 14.73
C THR A 7 -57.32 49.30 13.78
N LYS A 8 -57.18 49.07 12.46
CA LYS A 8 -58.23 49.43 11.47
C LYS A 8 -58.29 48.41 10.31
N SER A 9 -59.46 47.83 10.23
CA SER A 9 -60.04 47.08 9.13
C SER A 9 -60.39 48.01 7.96
N PHE A 10 -60.18 47.53 6.72
CA PHE A 10 -60.94 48.02 5.59
C PHE A 10 -61.32 46.86 4.64
N ARG A 11 -62.63 46.78 4.42
CA ARG A 11 -63.33 45.79 3.63
C ARG A 11 -63.71 46.45 2.29
N GLN A 12 -63.60 45.72 1.18
CA GLN A 12 -64.57 45.57 0.12
C GLN A 12 -64.01 45.35 -1.28
N ARG A 13 -64.53 44.38 -1.87
CA ARG A 13 -65.39 44.09 -3.07
C ARG A 13 -64.48 43.80 -4.29
N GLY A 14 -64.38 42.67 -4.81
CA GLY A 14 -65.33 41.86 -5.52
C GLY A 14 -65.35 42.18 -7.03
N VAL A 15 -64.63 41.42 -7.87
CA VAL A 15 -65.01 41.18 -9.28
C VAL A 15 -64.65 39.74 -9.65
N LYS A 16 -65.61 38.99 -10.07
CA LYS A 16 -65.48 37.65 -10.64
C LYS A 16 -65.01 37.78 -12.09
N PHE A 17 -63.89 37.22 -12.44
CA PHE A 17 -63.59 36.86 -13.82
C PHE A 17 -63.26 35.36 -13.88
N CYS A 18 -64.14 34.61 -14.57
CA CYS A 18 -63.82 33.28 -15.02
C CYS A 18 -62.83 33.32 -16.16
N ALA A 19 -61.69 32.81 -15.94
CA ALA A 19 -60.74 32.46 -17.01
C ALA A 19 -60.43 30.96 -16.85
N ALA A 20 -60.84 30.19 -17.82
CA ALA A 20 -60.50 28.78 -17.95
C ALA A 20 -58.98 28.64 -18.16
N PHE A 21 -58.29 28.07 -17.18
CA PHE A 21 -56.89 27.69 -17.33
C PHE A 21 -56.80 26.26 -17.82
N LEU A 22 -56.44 26.12 -19.08
CA LEU A 22 -56.01 24.84 -19.66
C LEU A 22 -54.77 24.36 -18.87
N LEU A 23 -54.93 23.28 -18.14
CA LEU A 23 -53.85 22.59 -17.44
C LEU A 23 -53.06 21.76 -18.46
N VAL A 24 -51.99 22.32 -19.02
CA VAL A 24 -51.00 21.55 -19.78
C VAL A 24 -50.15 20.82 -18.75
N ILE A 25 -50.40 19.54 -18.56
CA ILE A 25 -49.53 18.65 -17.80
C ILE A 25 -48.30 18.40 -18.67
N LEU A 26 -47.23 19.15 -18.44
CA LEU A 26 -45.89 18.79 -18.87
C LEU A 26 -45.41 17.64 -17.96
N LEU A 27 -45.48 16.42 -18.48
CA LEU A 27 -44.75 15.28 -17.96
C LEU A 27 -43.25 15.57 -18.17
N ALA A 28 -42.65 16.18 -17.17
CA ALA A 28 -41.18 16.17 -17.06
C ALA A 28 -40.74 14.72 -16.79
N ALA A 29 -40.38 14.00 -17.85
CA ALA A 29 -39.62 12.78 -17.72
C ALA A 29 -38.26 13.18 -17.08
N CYS A 30 -38.15 13.01 -15.75
CA CYS A 30 -36.84 12.91 -15.11
C CYS A 30 -36.16 11.64 -15.62
N GLY A 31 -35.57 11.71 -16.80
CA GLY A 31 -34.53 10.82 -17.17
C GLY A 31 -33.34 11.15 -16.24
N THR A 32 -33.03 10.25 -15.33
CA THR A 32 -31.70 10.20 -14.69
C THR A 32 -30.70 9.99 -15.81
N GLN A 33 -30.18 11.09 -16.36
CA GLN A 33 -28.93 11.04 -17.09
C GLN A 33 -27.90 10.65 -16.02
N GLY A 34 -27.55 9.35 -15.99
CA GLY A 34 -26.29 8.94 -15.40
C GLY A 34 -25.23 9.79 -16.08
N GLU A 35 -24.52 10.61 -15.33
CA GLU A 35 -23.33 11.28 -15.80
C GLU A 35 -22.41 10.19 -16.34
N ASN A 36 -22.31 10.09 -17.66
CA ASN A 36 -21.25 9.33 -18.30
C ASN A 36 -19.94 10.06 -17.95
N LYS A 37 -19.35 9.72 -16.80
CA LYS A 37 -17.95 10.11 -16.54
C LYS A 37 -17.13 9.59 -17.72
N PRO A 38 -16.28 10.42 -18.34
CA PRO A 38 -15.43 9.96 -19.41
C PRO A 38 -14.60 8.77 -18.90
N GLN A 39 -14.76 7.62 -19.55
CA GLN A 39 -14.00 6.43 -19.20
C GLN A 39 -12.53 6.70 -19.47
N THR A 40 -11.72 6.61 -18.45
CA THR A 40 -10.26 6.72 -18.55
C THR A 40 -9.75 5.59 -19.45
N LYS A 41 -8.88 5.92 -20.40
CA LYS A 41 -8.31 4.91 -21.32
C LYS A 41 -6.96 4.47 -20.81
N THR A 42 -6.71 3.18 -20.88
CA THR A 42 -5.38 2.61 -20.69
C THR A 42 -4.56 2.72 -21.97
N ASP A 43 -3.25 2.94 -21.84
CA ASP A 43 -2.31 2.79 -22.94
C ASP A 43 -2.12 1.30 -23.32
N GLU A 44 -1.36 1.06 -24.39
CA GLU A 44 -1.07 -0.31 -24.89
C GLU A 44 -0.28 -1.17 -23.88
N LYS A 45 0.36 -0.53 -22.91
CA LYS A 45 1.14 -1.18 -21.84
C LYS A 45 0.32 -1.39 -20.56
N GLY A 46 -0.96 -1.01 -20.55
CA GLY A 46 -1.87 -1.16 -19.44
C GLY A 46 -1.74 -0.07 -18.37
N PHE A 47 -1.23 1.12 -18.74
CA PHE A 47 -1.18 2.27 -17.82
C PHE A 47 -2.28 3.28 -18.12
N TYR A 48 -2.73 3.97 -17.10
CA TYR A 48 -3.64 5.10 -17.20
C TYR A 48 -3.22 6.22 -16.25
N SER A 49 -3.69 7.43 -16.51
CA SER A 49 -3.53 8.58 -15.61
C SER A 49 -4.89 9.00 -15.06
N TYR A 50 -4.98 9.21 -13.77
CA TYR A 50 -6.16 9.72 -13.09
C TYR A 50 -5.73 10.61 -11.92
N ASP A 51 -6.26 11.84 -11.86
CA ASP A 51 -5.94 12.85 -10.84
C ASP A 51 -4.42 13.04 -10.59
N GLY A 52 -3.62 13.02 -11.66
CA GLY A 52 -2.17 13.16 -11.61
C GLY A 52 -1.41 11.89 -11.19
N TYR A 53 -2.11 10.79 -10.86
CA TYR A 53 -1.50 9.49 -10.58
C TYR A 53 -1.40 8.68 -11.86
N VAL A 54 -0.22 8.14 -12.14
CA VAL A 54 -0.05 7.10 -13.15
C VAL A 54 -0.19 5.74 -12.47
N VAL A 55 -1.02 4.89 -13.04
CA VAL A 55 -1.41 3.62 -12.46
C VAL A 55 -1.31 2.53 -13.50
N LYS A 56 -0.79 1.38 -13.13
CA LYS A 56 -0.79 0.18 -13.97
C LYS A 56 -1.99 -0.69 -13.61
N THR A 57 -2.73 -1.14 -14.64
CA THR A 57 -3.82 -2.11 -14.43
C THR A 57 -3.24 -3.50 -14.16
N ASP A 58 -3.92 -4.26 -13.29
CA ASP A 58 -3.57 -5.65 -12.94
C ASP A 58 -4.75 -6.62 -13.18
N TYR A 59 -5.75 -6.15 -13.93
CA TYR A 59 -6.95 -6.91 -14.29
C TYR A 59 -6.66 -7.92 -15.44
N PRO A 60 -7.28 -9.11 -15.41
CA PRO A 60 -8.20 -9.65 -14.39
C PRO A 60 -7.48 -10.31 -13.20
N LEU A 61 -8.27 -10.68 -12.17
CA LEU A 61 -7.77 -11.55 -11.11
C LEU A 61 -7.38 -12.92 -11.67
N ASP A 62 -6.12 -13.32 -11.44
CA ASP A 62 -5.62 -14.67 -11.72
C ASP A 62 -5.70 -15.52 -10.43
N GLU A 63 -6.82 -16.26 -10.29
CA GLU A 63 -7.05 -17.12 -9.12
C GLU A 63 -6.01 -18.24 -8.99
N ASP A 64 -5.50 -18.76 -10.11
CA ASP A 64 -4.46 -19.78 -10.09
C ASP A 64 -3.15 -19.19 -9.56
N SER A 65 -2.84 -17.95 -9.90
CA SER A 65 -1.69 -17.23 -9.37
C SER A 65 -1.81 -17.02 -7.85
N VAL A 66 -2.96 -16.55 -7.38
CA VAL A 66 -3.22 -16.37 -5.94
C VAL A 66 -3.11 -17.70 -5.18
N ASN A 67 -3.66 -18.78 -5.74
CA ASN A 67 -3.54 -20.11 -5.15
C ASN A 67 -2.08 -20.58 -5.06
N LYS A 68 -1.26 -20.34 -6.11
CA LYS A 68 0.17 -20.67 -6.10
C LYS A 68 0.94 -19.84 -5.07
N ALA A 69 0.62 -18.55 -4.90
CA ALA A 69 1.21 -17.72 -3.85
C ALA A 69 0.92 -18.31 -2.46
N ALA A 70 -0.32 -18.66 -2.19
CA ALA A 70 -0.71 -19.29 -0.92
C ALA A 70 -0.01 -20.65 -0.71
N GLU A 71 0.18 -21.45 -1.76
CA GLU A 71 0.95 -22.70 -1.71
C GLU A 71 2.44 -22.44 -1.40
N LYS A 72 3.04 -21.38 -1.94
CA LYS A 72 4.40 -20.99 -1.58
C LYS A 72 4.52 -20.60 -0.11
N PHE A 73 3.56 -19.85 0.42
CA PHE A 73 3.52 -19.51 1.85
C PHE A 73 3.42 -20.79 2.70
N LYS A 74 2.54 -21.72 2.31
CA LYS A 74 2.37 -22.97 3.00
C LYS A 74 3.63 -23.84 2.98
N ASN A 75 4.32 -23.89 1.85
CA ASN A 75 5.57 -24.63 1.75
C ASN A 75 6.65 -24.06 2.68
N ILE A 76 6.81 -22.73 2.74
CA ILE A 76 7.73 -22.08 3.68
C ILE A 76 7.32 -22.39 5.12
N TYR A 77 6.03 -22.25 5.44
CA TYR A 77 5.51 -22.58 6.78
C TYR A 77 5.83 -24.00 7.17
N ASN A 78 5.51 -24.98 6.33
CA ASN A 78 5.76 -26.41 6.62
C ASN A 78 7.26 -26.73 6.70
N MET A 79 8.12 -26.08 5.92
CA MET A 79 9.56 -26.34 5.94
C MET A 79 10.25 -25.77 7.16
N TYR A 80 9.77 -24.61 7.68
CA TYR A 80 10.58 -23.85 8.63
C TYR A 80 9.84 -23.41 9.89
N LEU A 81 8.52 -23.30 9.87
CA LEU A 81 7.75 -22.67 10.95
C LEU A 81 6.88 -23.68 11.70
N GLU A 82 6.42 -24.73 11.04
CA GLU A 82 5.57 -25.75 11.64
C GLU A 82 6.32 -26.46 12.79
N GLY A 83 5.69 -26.49 13.97
CA GLY A 83 6.25 -27.12 15.17
C GLY A 83 7.28 -26.27 15.93
N THR A 84 7.54 -25.03 15.50
CA THR A 84 8.34 -24.03 16.22
C THR A 84 7.45 -23.16 17.13
N ASN A 85 8.04 -22.22 17.87
CA ASN A 85 7.31 -21.19 18.64
C ASN A 85 7.08 -19.90 17.83
N VAL A 86 7.39 -19.92 16.53
CA VAL A 86 7.25 -18.76 15.64
C VAL A 86 5.78 -18.33 15.53
N GLN A 87 5.54 -17.04 15.65
CA GLN A 87 4.23 -16.44 15.36
C GLN A 87 4.24 -15.93 13.91
N ALA A 88 3.47 -16.60 13.06
CA ALA A 88 3.41 -16.27 11.64
C ALA A 88 2.19 -15.40 11.31
N HIS A 89 2.46 -14.30 10.63
CA HIS A 89 1.48 -13.33 10.18
C HIS A 89 1.60 -13.08 8.68
N TYR A 90 0.53 -12.62 8.06
CA TYR A 90 0.62 -12.07 6.71
C TYR A 90 -0.24 -10.82 6.56
N SER A 91 0.18 -9.95 5.63
CA SER A 91 -0.55 -8.77 5.23
C SER A 91 -0.44 -8.57 3.72
N ILE A 92 -1.47 -8.02 3.11
CA ILE A 92 -1.54 -7.75 1.67
C ILE A 92 -1.57 -6.25 1.47
N VAL A 93 -0.58 -5.74 0.71
CA VAL A 93 -0.51 -4.32 0.35
C VAL A 93 -1.36 -4.11 -0.91
N PRO A 94 -2.45 -3.33 -0.84
CA PRO A 94 -3.24 -3.02 -2.03
C PRO A 94 -2.42 -2.18 -3.01
N ASP A 95 -2.70 -2.29 -4.29
CA ASP A 95 -2.15 -1.40 -5.30
C ASP A 95 -3.00 -0.11 -5.45
N LYS A 96 -2.56 0.83 -6.26
CA LYS A 96 -3.27 2.09 -6.48
C LYS A 96 -4.67 1.91 -7.10
N ASN A 97 -4.91 0.83 -7.87
CA ASN A 97 -6.24 0.55 -8.43
C ASN A 97 -7.28 0.29 -7.34
N TYR A 98 -6.87 -0.26 -6.19
CA TYR A 98 -7.75 -0.44 -5.04
C TYR A 98 -8.37 0.90 -4.59
N CYS A 99 -7.58 1.98 -4.63
CA CYS A 99 -8.02 3.30 -4.18
C CYS A 99 -8.86 4.03 -5.23
N ILE A 100 -8.43 4.02 -6.50
CA ILE A 100 -8.98 4.94 -7.52
C ILE A 100 -9.52 4.26 -8.78
N GLY A 101 -9.33 2.96 -8.96
CA GLY A 101 -9.74 2.27 -10.19
C GLY A 101 -11.23 2.41 -10.51
N ALA A 102 -12.09 2.26 -9.50
CA ALA A 102 -13.53 2.41 -9.66
C ALA A 102 -13.93 3.86 -10.02
N GLU A 103 -13.29 4.87 -9.44
CA GLU A 103 -13.54 6.28 -9.75
C GLU A 103 -13.04 6.64 -11.15
N ALA A 104 -11.93 6.05 -11.58
CA ALA A 104 -11.37 6.19 -12.91
C ALA A 104 -12.17 5.43 -13.99
N GLY A 105 -13.12 4.59 -13.60
CA GLY A 105 -13.89 3.74 -14.52
C GLY A 105 -13.07 2.63 -15.16
N ILE A 106 -12.02 2.16 -14.47
CA ILE A 106 -11.13 1.09 -14.89
C ILE A 106 -11.55 -0.23 -14.22
N ASP A 107 -11.53 -1.30 -15.00
CA ASP A 107 -11.72 -2.65 -14.45
C ASP A 107 -10.55 -3.00 -13.53
N THR A 108 -10.87 -3.42 -12.30
CA THR A 108 -9.91 -3.83 -11.27
C THR A 108 -10.08 -5.30 -10.93
N ILE A 109 -9.04 -5.89 -10.33
CA ILE A 109 -9.18 -7.24 -9.77
C ILE A 109 -10.27 -7.26 -8.69
N ASP A 110 -10.85 -8.42 -8.46
CA ASP A 110 -11.72 -8.65 -7.32
C ASP A 110 -10.88 -8.82 -6.04
N TYR A 111 -10.58 -7.71 -5.37
CA TYR A 111 -9.76 -7.68 -4.15
C TYR A 111 -10.37 -8.51 -3.03
N LYS A 112 -11.71 -8.49 -2.92
CA LYS A 112 -12.39 -9.31 -1.92
C LYS A 112 -12.16 -10.79 -2.19
N LYS A 113 -12.31 -11.23 -3.42
CA LYS A 113 -12.09 -12.62 -3.82
C LYS A 113 -10.64 -13.05 -3.62
N MET A 114 -9.66 -12.19 -3.97
CA MET A 114 -8.25 -12.43 -3.69
C MET A 114 -8.02 -12.68 -2.20
N LEU A 115 -8.54 -11.79 -1.35
CA LEU A 115 -8.40 -11.92 0.11
C LEU A 115 -9.09 -13.17 0.64
N ASP A 116 -10.30 -13.49 0.16
CA ASP A 116 -11.03 -14.71 0.58
C ASP A 116 -10.25 -15.98 0.21
N LEU A 117 -9.63 -16.04 -0.99
CA LEU A 117 -8.78 -17.13 -1.42
C LEU A 117 -7.54 -17.27 -0.53
N MET A 118 -6.86 -16.15 -0.25
CA MET A 118 -5.70 -16.15 0.64
C MET A 118 -6.10 -16.63 2.04
N LYS A 119 -7.13 -16.07 2.66
CA LYS A 119 -7.60 -16.47 4.02
C LYS A 119 -7.96 -17.94 4.10
N LEU A 120 -8.61 -18.48 3.07
CA LEU A 120 -8.97 -19.90 3.02
C LEU A 120 -7.75 -20.82 3.02
N LYS A 121 -6.66 -20.40 2.41
CA LYS A 121 -5.45 -21.21 2.19
C LYS A 121 -4.35 -20.98 3.23
N THR A 122 -4.45 -19.90 4.01
CA THR A 122 -3.45 -19.48 5.00
C THR A 122 -4.03 -19.41 6.42
N ASP A 123 -5.00 -20.27 6.73
CA ASP A 123 -5.68 -20.34 8.04
C ASP A 123 -4.76 -20.70 9.22
N TYR A 124 -3.55 -21.17 8.93
CA TYR A 124 -2.46 -21.43 9.88
C TYR A 124 -1.65 -20.17 10.26
N MET A 125 -1.91 -19.00 9.64
CA MET A 125 -1.30 -17.71 9.93
C MET A 125 -2.37 -16.67 10.28
N SER A 126 -1.96 -15.62 10.99
CA SER A 126 -2.85 -14.49 11.30
C SER A 126 -2.80 -13.43 10.21
N TYR A 127 -3.95 -13.10 9.63
CA TYR A 127 -4.07 -11.98 8.69
C TYR A 127 -4.12 -10.64 9.42
N ILE A 128 -3.29 -9.69 9.00
CA ILE A 128 -3.31 -8.30 9.51
C ILE A 128 -3.83 -7.40 8.38
N ASP A 129 -5.03 -6.86 8.57
CA ASP A 129 -5.65 -5.97 7.59
C ASP A 129 -5.12 -4.54 7.74
N ILE A 130 -4.52 -4.02 6.68
CA ILE A 130 -3.97 -2.66 6.59
C ILE A 130 -4.72 -1.79 5.57
N THR A 131 -5.74 -2.32 4.91
CA THR A 131 -6.37 -1.67 3.76
C THR A 131 -7.05 -0.35 4.11
N GLU A 132 -7.65 -0.24 5.31
CA GLU A 132 -8.31 0.99 5.76
C GLU A 132 -7.34 2.12 6.15
N LEU A 133 -6.05 1.80 6.30
CA LEU A 133 -5.00 2.78 6.64
C LEU A 133 -4.38 3.40 5.39
N LEU A 134 -4.74 2.93 4.19
CA LEU A 134 -4.10 3.33 2.95
C LEU A 134 -5.10 4.00 2.00
N GLY A 135 -4.74 5.19 1.54
CA GLY A 135 -5.41 5.93 0.49
C GLY A 135 -4.46 6.27 -0.65
N ILE A 136 -4.98 6.83 -1.74
CA ILE A 136 -4.16 7.14 -2.92
C ILE A 136 -3.01 8.12 -2.60
N THR A 137 -3.19 9.03 -1.65
CA THR A 137 -2.19 10.02 -1.24
C THR A 137 -1.00 9.41 -0.50
N ASP A 138 -1.09 8.15 -0.11
CA ASP A 138 -0.02 7.41 0.56
C ASP A 138 0.91 6.73 -0.43
N TYR A 139 0.59 6.81 -1.73
CA TYR A 139 1.39 6.29 -2.83
C TYR A 139 2.07 7.42 -3.61
N TYR A 140 3.19 7.10 -4.27
CA TYR A 140 3.78 8.00 -5.25
C TYR A 140 2.91 8.10 -6.50
N LYS A 141 2.86 9.29 -7.10
CA LYS A 141 2.13 9.51 -8.36
C LYS A 141 2.73 8.72 -9.52
N THR A 142 4.06 8.65 -9.55
CA THR A 142 4.84 8.16 -10.68
C THR A 142 5.48 6.79 -10.46
N ASP A 143 5.19 6.17 -9.30
CA ASP A 143 5.74 4.87 -8.90
C ASP A 143 4.64 3.94 -8.34
N ALA A 144 4.92 2.64 -8.27
CA ALA A 144 4.00 1.65 -7.69
C ALA A 144 3.88 1.77 -6.18
N HIS A 145 4.95 2.21 -5.52
CA HIS A 145 5.12 2.08 -4.09
C HIS A 145 4.40 3.15 -3.28
N TRP A 146 4.17 2.82 -2.03
CA TRP A 146 3.79 3.78 -1.00
C TRP A 146 4.95 4.70 -0.61
N ARG A 147 4.61 5.82 0.03
CA ARG A 147 5.55 6.82 0.56
C ARG A 147 5.87 6.48 2.00
N GLN A 148 7.15 6.37 2.34
CA GLN A 148 7.55 5.96 3.69
C GLN A 148 6.97 6.87 4.79
N GLU A 149 6.94 8.18 4.55
CA GLU A 149 6.42 9.17 5.49
C GLU A 149 4.89 9.10 5.71
N LYS A 150 4.21 8.21 4.98
CA LYS A 150 2.76 8.04 5.03
C LYS A 150 2.32 6.69 5.64
N ILE A 151 3.27 5.83 5.99
CA ILE A 151 2.95 4.45 6.42
C ILE A 151 3.39 4.13 7.86
N THR A 152 3.59 5.14 8.70
CA THR A 152 3.93 4.93 10.11
C THR A 152 2.82 4.25 10.89
N ASP A 153 1.57 4.54 10.59
CA ASP A 153 0.38 3.89 11.16
C ASP A 153 0.23 2.44 10.68
N VAL A 154 0.56 2.17 9.42
CA VAL A 154 0.65 0.79 8.89
C VAL A 154 1.71 -0.01 9.64
N ALA A 155 2.92 0.56 9.81
CA ALA A 155 3.98 -0.07 10.58
C ALA A 155 3.57 -0.32 12.03
N ALA A 156 2.93 0.66 12.69
CA ALA A 156 2.43 0.53 14.06
C ALA A 156 1.38 -0.58 14.18
N LYS A 157 0.43 -0.67 13.26
CA LYS A 157 -0.59 -1.73 13.25
C LYS A 157 0.01 -3.12 13.07
N LEU A 158 0.97 -3.27 12.16
CA LEU A 158 1.69 -4.53 11.97
C LEU A 158 2.46 -4.91 13.23
N ALA A 159 3.19 -3.98 13.83
CA ALA A 159 3.95 -4.17 15.06
C ALA A 159 3.05 -4.58 16.24
N GLU A 160 1.92 -3.88 16.44
CA GLU A 160 0.96 -4.19 17.50
C GLU A 160 0.40 -5.61 17.36
N ALA A 161 0.06 -6.02 16.14
CA ALA A 161 -0.43 -7.39 15.87
C ALA A 161 0.64 -8.46 16.16
N MET A 162 1.92 -8.13 16.02
CA MET A 162 3.07 -8.98 16.37
C MET A 162 3.51 -8.82 17.84
N GLY A 163 2.77 -8.02 18.65
CA GLY A 163 2.99 -7.88 20.09
C GLY A 163 4.18 -6.98 20.47
N VAL A 164 4.54 -6.03 19.61
CA VAL A 164 5.53 -4.97 19.89
C VAL A 164 4.91 -3.60 19.59
N SER A 165 5.54 -2.52 20.09
CA SER A 165 5.05 -1.16 19.89
C SER A 165 6.12 -0.32 19.20
N LEU A 166 5.70 0.59 18.31
CA LEU A 166 6.55 1.60 17.69
C LEU A 166 6.10 2.98 18.18
N ASN A 167 7.03 3.71 18.83
CA ASN A 167 6.76 5.01 19.45
C ASN A 167 7.76 6.08 19.01
N ALA A 168 8.72 5.71 18.14
CA ALA A 168 9.73 6.65 17.68
C ALA A 168 9.10 7.79 16.88
N GLU A 169 9.53 9.01 17.18
CA GLU A 169 9.24 10.17 16.35
C GLU A 169 10.29 10.29 15.25
N TYR A 170 9.84 10.55 14.04
CA TYR A 170 10.69 10.63 12.87
C TYR A 170 10.73 12.05 12.31
N GLU A 171 11.92 12.46 11.89
CA GLU A 171 12.09 13.63 11.04
C GLU A 171 11.89 13.21 9.57
N THR A 172 10.98 13.87 8.84
CA THR A 172 10.87 13.67 7.40
C THR A 172 11.98 14.46 6.69
N LYS A 173 12.82 13.73 5.95
CA LYS A 173 13.89 14.32 5.13
C LYS A 173 13.59 14.10 3.66
N GLU A 174 13.89 15.13 2.86
CA GLU A 174 13.80 15.05 1.40
C GLU A 174 15.10 14.44 0.86
N ALA A 175 14.98 13.33 0.14
CA ALA A 175 16.10 12.71 -0.57
C ALA A 175 16.26 13.28 -1.97
N LYS A 176 15.15 13.61 -2.64
CA LYS A 176 15.12 14.19 -3.98
C LYS A 176 13.84 14.99 -4.19
N ALA A 177 13.95 16.24 -4.65
CA ALA A 177 12.78 17.11 -4.87
C ALA A 177 12.04 16.78 -6.17
N ASP A 178 12.74 16.28 -7.17
CA ASP A 178 12.26 16.06 -8.54
C ASP A 178 12.23 14.57 -8.91
N PHE A 179 11.74 13.72 -8.00
CA PHE A 179 11.62 12.29 -8.21
C PHE A 179 10.54 11.96 -9.25
N VAL A 180 10.91 11.13 -10.21
CA VAL A 180 10.00 10.48 -11.15
C VAL A 180 10.26 8.98 -11.10
N GLY A 181 9.26 8.23 -10.65
CA GLY A 181 9.40 6.81 -10.32
C GLY A 181 9.48 5.86 -11.53
N ALA A 182 9.41 4.58 -11.22
CA ALA A 182 9.65 3.47 -12.17
C ALA A 182 8.68 3.46 -13.36
N TYR A 183 7.49 3.99 -13.21
CA TYR A 183 6.50 4.05 -14.28
C TYR A 183 6.96 4.92 -15.46
N SER A 184 7.88 5.88 -15.23
CA SER A 184 8.47 6.69 -16.28
C SER A 184 9.31 5.92 -17.32
N ARG A 185 9.70 4.68 -17.00
CA ARG A 185 10.38 3.77 -17.94
C ARG A 185 9.44 2.75 -18.56
N GLN A 186 8.27 2.57 -17.95
CA GLN A 186 7.32 1.51 -18.31
C GLN A 186 6.16 2.04 -19.14
N SER A 187 5.83 3.34 -19.02
CA SER A 187 4.72 4.00 -19.69
C SER A 187 5.23 5.21 -20.50
N ASP A 188 4.48 5.56 -21.53
CA ASP A 188 4.71 6.76 -22.34
C ASP A 188 3.86 7.97 -21.86
N LEU A 189 3.16 7.82 -20.73
CA LEU A 189 2.35 8.89 -20.14
C LEU A 189 3.23 10.00 -19.57
N GLU A 190 2.76 11.23 -19.68
CA GLU A 190 3.41 12.38 -19.03
C GLU A 190 3.30 12.26 -17.51
N MET A 191 4.37 12.58 -16.79
CA MET A 191 4.46 12.47 -15.35
C MET A 191 5.08 13.73 -14.77
N GLU A 192 4.44 14.26 -13.73
CA GLU A 192 4.99 15.36 -12.95
C GLU A 192 5.91 14.80 -11.87
N ALA A 193 7.05 15.45 -11.67
CA ALA A 193 7.96 15.13 -10.59
C ALA A 193 7.34 15.45 -9.23
N GLU A 194 7.73 14.67 -8.22
CA GLU A 194 7.25 14.79 -6.83
C GLU A 194 8.41 14.55 -5.84
N PRO A 195 8.30 15.00 -4.57
CA PRO A 195 9.36 14.75 -3.60
C PRO A 195 9.46 13.25 -3.25
N LEU A 196 10.69 12.73 -3.21
CA LEU A 196 11.04 11.46 -2.60
C LEU A 196 11.56 11.74 -1.19
N ASN A 197 10.75 11.38 -0.20
CA ASN A 197 11.06 11.59 1.21
C ASN A 197 11.41 10.27 1.91
N TYR A 198 12.13 10.40 3.03
CA TYR A 198 12.39 9.30 3.94
C TYR A 198 12.27 9.75 5.40
N LEU A 199 12.04 8.81 6.28
CA LEU A 199 11.95 9.03 7.71
C LEU A 199 13.31 8.80 8.37
N TYR A 200 13.78 9.76 9.14
CA TYR A 200 15.03 9.65 9.88
C TYR A 200 14.80 9.70 11.38
N ASN A 201 15.49 8.85 12.09
CA ASN A 201 15.66 8.90 13.54
C ASN A 201 17.09 8.45 13.87
N THR A 202 17.65 8.98 14.93
CA THR A 202 19.03 8.65 15.39
C THR A 202 19.19 7.17 15.76
N LEU A 203 18.10 6.44 16.00
CA LEU A 203 18.18 4.99 16.18
C LEU A 203 18.83 4.27 15.00
N PHE A 204 18.66 4.83 13.78
CA PHE A 204 19.24 4.23 12.57
C PHE A 204 20.77 4.35 12.48
N ASP A 205 21.38 5.32 13.20
CA ASP A 205 22.83 5.52 13.20
C ASP A 205 23.58 4.35 13.86
N SER A 206 22.89 3.60 14.73
CA SER A 206 23.42 2.40 15.38
C SER A 206 23.12 1.09 14.64
N CYS A 207 22.27 1.15 13.63
CA CYS A 207 21.86 -0.04 12.89
C CYS A 207 22.98 -0.47 11.92
N LYS A 208 23.19 -1.78 11.90
CA LYS A 208 24.05 -2.41 10.90
C LYS A 208 23.19 -3.12 9.88
N VAL A 209 23.35 -2.77 8.61
CA VAL A 209 22.65 -3.45 7.50
C VAL A 209 23.63 -4.28 6.71
N THR A 210 23.31 -5.56 6.49
CA THR A 210 24.13 -6.49 5.71
C THR A 210 23.36 -6.98 4.49
N ASP A 211 23.94 -6.79 3.31
CA ASP A 211 23.51 -7.40 2.06
C ASP A 211 24.26 -8.74 1.89
N TYR A 212 23.55 -9.85 1.97
CA TYR A 212 24.13 -11.19 1.85
C TYR A 212 24.51 -11.55 0.42
N GLU A 213 23.90 -10.92 -0.57
CA GLU A 213 24.22 -11.15 -1.98
C GLU A 213 25.57 -10.51 -2.34
N ALA A 214 25.80 -9.27 -1.90
CA ALA A 214 27.07 -8.57 -2.06
C ALA A 214 28.10 -8.96 -0.98
N ASN A 215 27.67 -9.63 0.09
CA ASN A 215 28.48 -9.94 1.28
C ASN A 215 29.17 -8.68 1.85
N SER A 216 28.40 -7.61 1.98
CA SER A 216 28.91 -6.30 2.42
C SER A 216 27.90 -5.55 3.26
N GLU A 217 28.38 -4.60 4.04
CA GLU A 217 27.52 -3.63 4.72
C GLU A 217 27.01 -2.58 3.74
N MET A 218 25.81 -2.06 4.01
CA MET A 218 25.16 -1.02 3.23
C MET A 218 24.36 -0.08 4.13
N PRO A 219 24.05 1.15 3.70
CA PRO A 219 23.18 2.05 4.47
C PRO A 219 21.72 1.60 4.40
N ILE A 220 20.91 2.01 5.42
CA ILE A 220 19.44 1.89 5.36
C ILE A 220 18.89 2.69 4.18
N TYR A 221 19.40 3.91 3.98
CA TYR A 221 19.04 4.80 2.89
C TYR A 221 20.25 5.12 2.05
N ASP A 222 20.32 4.54 0.87
CA ASP A 222 21.39 4.82 -0.11
C ASP A 222 21.00 6.03 -0.97
N LEU A 223 21.28 7.24 -0.46
CA LEU A 223 20.93 8.47 -1.16
C LEU A 223 21.58 8.59 -2.55
N ALA A 224 22.70 7.91 -2.81
CA ALA A 224 23.31 7.93 -4.14
C ALA A 224 22.39 7.27 -5.21
N LYS A 225 21.50 6.37 -4.81
CA LYS A 225 20.52 5.76 -5.70
C LYS A 225 19.50 6.76 -6.25
N THR A 226 19.25 7.87 -5.56
CA THR A 226 18.32 8.91 -6.05
C THR A 226 18.85 9.60 -7.31
N GLU A 227 20.17 9.59 -7.51
CA GLU A 227 20.85 10.13 -8.69
C GLU A 227 21.10 9.07 -9.79
N SER A 228 20.62 7.83 -9.58
CA SER A 228 20.68 6.75 -10.55
C SER A 228 19.79 7.02 -11.78
N ALA A 229 19.74 6.06 -12.69
CA ALA A 229 18.91 6.16 -13.89
C ALA A 229 17.46 6.52 -13.55
N LYS A 230 16.80 7.25 -14.45
CA LYS A 230 15.41 7.69 -14.31
C LYS A 230 14.54 6.51 -13.87
N GLY A 231 13.76 6.70 -12.79
CA GLY A 231 12.85 5.70 -12.26
C GLY A 231 13.45 4.67 -11.29
N GLU A 232 14.69 4.86 -10.84
CA GLU A 232 15.34 3.95 -9.86
C GLU A 232 15.48 4.57 -8.46
N GLY A 233 15.02 5.81 -8.25
CA GLY A 233 15.23 6.52 -7.00
C GLY A 233 14.66 5.82 -5.76
N TYR A 234 13.57 5.04 -5.90
CA TYR A 234 13.01 4.26 -4.79
C TYR A 234 13.96 3.18 -4.27
N ASP A 235 14.94 2.74 -5.08
CA ASP A 235 15.97 1.78 -4.66
C ASP A 235 16.90 2.34 -3.57
N MET A 236 16.76 3.62 -3.19
CA MET A 236 17.43 4.17 -2.00
C MET A 236 17.04 3.43 -0.71
N PHE A 237 15.84 2.87 -0.63
CA PHE A 237 15.38 2.08 0.49
C PHE A 237 16.02 0.69 0.44
N LEU A 238 16.98 0.43 1.33
CA LEU A 238 17.70 -0.85 1.45
C LEU A 238 18.27 -1.37 0.13
N GLY A 239 18.71 -0.47 -0.76
CA GLY A 239 19.36 -0.83 -2.04
C GLY A 239 18.43 -1.49 -3.07
N GLY A 240 17.10 -1.40 -2.89
CA GLY A 240 16.10 -1.92 -3.81
C GLY A 240 15.90 -3.44 -3.75
N SER A 241 15.92 -4.08 -4.91
CA SER A 241 15.67 -5.52 -5.04
C SER A 241 16.87 -6.35 -4.60
N LYS A 242 16.80 -6.88 -3.38
CA LYS A 242 17.82 -7.75 -2.76
C LYS A 242 17.17 -9.04 -2.28
N SER A 243 17.90 -10.15 -2.46
CA SER A 243 17.42 -11.49 -2.08
C SER A 243 17.34 -11.69 -0.58
N LEU A 244 18.35 -11.21 0.16
CA LEU A 244 18.45 -11.36 1.61
C LEU A 244 19.23 -10.20 2.23
N ILE A 245 18.61 -9.51 3.18
CA ILE A 245 19.18 -8.41 3.95
C ILE A 245 18.90 -8.64 5.43
N THR A 246 19.84 -8.25 6.31
CA THR A 246 19.56 -8.08 7.74
C THR A 246 19.75 -6.63 8.17
N ILE A 247 18.89 -6.17 9.09
CA ILE A 247 19.06 -4.94 9.85
C ILE A 247 19.24 -5.37 11.31
N GLU A 248 20.38 -5.06 11.91
CA GLU A 248 20.66 -5.33 13.31
C GLU A 248 20.69 -4.02 14.09
N ASN A 249 19.90 -3.91 15.15
CA ASN A 249 19.91 -2.76 16.05
C ASN A 249 20.25 -3.20 17.48
N PRO A 250 21.47 -2.89 17.97
CA PRO A 250 21.88 -3.23 19.33
C PRO A 250 21.11 -2.46 20.43
N ASN A 251 20.38 -1.41 20.05
CA ASN A 251 19.61 -0.54 20.96
C ASN A 251 18.10 -0.73 20.78
N ALA A 252 17.65 -1.83 20.21
CA ALA A 252 16.24 -2.12 20.08
C ALA A 252 15.55 -2.24 21.44
N ALA A 253 14.26 -1.92 21.49
CA ALA A 253 13.48 -1.97 22.73
C ALA A 253 13.28 -3.40 23.26
N THR A 254 13.44 -4.41 22.43
CA THR A 254 13.33 -5.83 22.78
C THR A 254 14.45 -6.66 22.14
N ASP A 255 14.68 -7.87 22.66
CA ASP A 255 15.59 -8.85 22.06
C ASP A 255 14.90 -9.70 20.97
N LYS A 256 13.64 -9.39 20.61
CA LYS A 256 12.92 -10.10 19.56
C LYS A 256 13.58 -9.92 18.21
N GLU A 257 13.43 -10.93 17.37
CA GLU A 257 13.81 -10.89 15.96
C GLU A 257 12.56 -10.96 15.08
N LEU A 258 12.62 -10.34 13.90
CA LEU A 258 11.57 -10.36 12.88
C LEU A 258 12.12 -10.89 11.57
N VAL A 259 11.39 -11.82 10.94
CA VAL A 259 11.66 -12.24 9.56
C VAL A 259 10.53 -11.77 8.67
N ILE A 260 10.85 -11.00 7.63
CA ILE A 260 9.88 -10.48 6.66
C ILE A 260 10.11 -11.15 5.31
N PHE A 261 9.18 -12.02 4.90
CA PHE A 261 9.07 -12.45 3.52
C PHE A 261 8.35 -11.35 2.74
N ARG A 262 8.99 -10.76 1.74
CA ARG A 262 8.52 -9.50 1.20
C ARG A 262 8.72 -9.36 -0.31
N ASP A 263 8.02 -8.41 -0.90
CA ASP A 263 8.38 -7.75 -2.15
C ASP A 263 9.01 -6.37 -1.88
N SER A 264 9.12 -5.51 -2.89
CA SER A 264 9.76 -4.21 -2.78
C SER A 264 9.09 -3.22 -1.81
N PHE A 265 7.81 -3.40 -1.51
CA PHE A 265 7.12 -2.59 -0.49
C PHE A 265 7.75 -2.77 0.90
N GLY A 266 8.28 -3.96 1.20
CA GLY A 266 8.98 -4.22 2.43
C GLY A 266 10.25 -3.39 2.64
N SER A 267 10.85 -2.85 1.57
CA SER A 267 12.13 -2.12 1.69
C SER A 267 11.99 -0.80 2.47
N SER A 268 10.89 -0.07 2.31
CA SER A 268 10.70 1.21 3.00
C SER A 268 10.08 1.07 4.39
N ILE A 269 9.27 0.01 4.65
CA ILE A 269 8.64 -0.17 5.96
C ILE A 269 9.54 -0.90 6.96
N ALA A 270 10.41 -1.81 6.51
CA ALA A 270 11.23 -2.62 7.40
C ALA A 270 12.11 -1.82 8.37
N PRO A 271 12.74 -0.70 7.98
CA PRO A 271 13.52 0.11 8.92
C PRO A 271 12.73 0.60 10.12
N LEU A 272 11.41 0.83 9.97
CA LEU A 272 10.58 1.34 11.06
C LEU A 272 10.43 0.33 12.21
N PHE A 273 10.58 -0.96 11.93
CA PHE A 273 10.55 -2.01 12.96
C PHE A 273 11.85 -2.10 13.77
N ALA A 274 12.95 -1.46 13.33
CA ALA A 274 14.24 -1.51 14.04
C ALA A 274 14.19 -0.86 15.43
N GLU A 275 13.17 -0.05 15.73
CA GLU A 275 12.92 0.44 17.07
C GLU A 275 12.73 -0.70 18.08
N SER A 276 11.97 -1.73 17.70
CA SER A 276 11.53 -2.79 18.61
C SER A 276 12.21 -4.13 18.40
N TYR A 277 12.73 -4.40 17.21
CA TYR A 277 13.40 -5.66 16.90
C TYR A 277 14.91 -5.50 16.85
N SER A 278 15.61 -6.36 17.61
CA SER A 278 17.08 -6.39 17.65
C SER A 278 17.70 -6.85 16.33
N LYS A 279 16.93 -7.65 15.57
CA LYS A 279 17.31 -8.08 14.22
C LYS A 279 16.08 -8.23 13.35
N ILE A 280 16.17 -7.71 12.13
CA ILE A 280 15.15 -7.87 11.08
C ILE A 280 15.83 -8.53 9.89
N THR A 281 15.27 -9.67 9.45
CA THR A 281 15.75 -10.38 8.26
C THR A 281 14.71 -10.24 7.16
N LEU A 282 15.07 -9.60 6.05
CA LEU A 282 14.22 -9.47 4.86
C LEU A 282 14.59 -10.54 3.86
N VAL A 283 13.60 -11.30 3.43
CA VAL A 283 13.73 -12.39 2.46
C VAL A 283 12.83 -12.12 1.26
N ASP A 284 13.42 -12.00 0.08
CA ASP A 284 12.67 -11.89 -1.17
C ASP A 284 12.75 -13.21 -1.94
N ILE A 285 11.70 -14.02 -1.85
CA ILE A 285 11.63 -15.33 -2.51
C ILE A 285 11.49 -15.24 -4.03
N ARG A 286 11.41 -14.04 -4.60
CA ARG A 286 11.51 -13.86 -6.05
C ARG A 286 12.97 -14.04 -6.51
N TYR A 287 13.93 -13.79 -5.63
CA TYR A 287 15.38 -13.89 -5.89
C TYR A 287 16.04 -15.04 -5.13
N LEU A 288 15.61 -15.35 -3.89
CA LEU A 288 16.10 -16.47 -3.10
C LEU A 288 15.10 -17.63 -3.14
N PRO A 289 15.46 -18.81 -3.71
CA PRO A 289 14.59 -19.98 -3.64
C PRO A 289 14.20 -20.33 -2.19
N SER A 290 12.92 -20.61 -1.97
CA SER A 290 12.37 -20.86 -0.63
C SER A 290 13.10 -21.99 0.12
N GLU A 291 13.58 -23.02 -0.59
CA GLU A 291 14.33 -24.15 -0.02
C GLU A 291 15.72 -23.76 0.50
N MET A 292 16.22 -22.58 0.09
CA MET A 292 17.53 -22.10 0.54
C MET A 292 17.47 -21.22 1.79
N VAL A 293 16.28 -20.76 2.19
CA VAL A 293 16.10 -19.82 3.32
C VAL A 293 16.72 -20.38 4.60
N GLY A 294 16.53 -21.66 4.90
CA GLY A 294 17.11 -22.32 6.09
C GLY A 294 18.64 -22.40 6.14
N ARG A 295 19.36 -21.98 5.09
CA ARG A 295 20.81 -21.83 5.12
C ARG A 295 21.26 -20.53 5.79
N PHE A 296 20.37 -19.56 5.87
CA PHE A 296 20.63 -18.21 6.34
C PHE A 296 19.84 -17.85 7.61
N VAL A 297 18.68 -18.47 7.79
CA VAL A 297 17.78 -18.20 8.92
C VAL A 297 17.49 -19.49 9.65
N THR A 298 17.72 -19.51 10.97
CA THR A 298 17.23 -20.55 11.86
C THR A 298 15.96 -20.02 12.54
N PHE A 299 14.86 -20.77 12.39
CA PHE A 299 13.58 -20.39 12.96
C PHE A 299 13.35 -21.12 14.28
N ASP A 300 13.11 -20.37 15.36
CA ASP A 300 12.78 -20.93 16.67
C ASP A 300 11.69 -20.14 17.42
N ASN A 301 11.79 -18.79 17.52
CA ASN A 301 10.86 -17.94 18.27
C ASN A 301 10.71 -16.54 17.69
N GLN A 302 11.11 -16.30 16.44
CA GLN A 302 10.95 -15.00 15.78
C GLN A 302 9.48 -14.72 15.50
N ASP A 303 9.14 -13.43 15.35
CA ASP A 303 7.94 -13.04 14.63
C ASP A 303 8.22 -13.17 13.12
N VAL A 304 7.24 -13.69 12.36
CA VAL A 304 7.36 -13.84 10.91
C VAL A 304 6.20 -13.14 10.23
N LEU A 305 6.53 -12.26 9.28
CA LEU A 305 5.57 -11.50 8.49
C LEU A 305 5.74 -11.79 6.99
N PHE A 306 4.69 -12.24 6.33
CA PHE A 306 4.60 -12.27 4.87
C PHE A 306 3.92 -10.98 4.42
N LEU A 307 4.67 -10.09 3.75
CA LEU A 307 4.20 -8.78 3.31
C LEU A 307 4.34 -8.67 1.78
N TYR A 308 3.24 -8.85 1.08
CA TYR A 308 3.22 -8.85 -0.38
C TYR A 308 2.11 -7.98 -0.94
N SER A 309 2.39 -7.34 -2.06
CA SER A 309 1.42 -6.52 -2.78
C SER A 309 0.47 -7.36 -3.63
N THR A 310 -0.71 -6.81 -3.91
CA THR A 310 -1.72 -7.45 -4.77
C THR A 310 -1.18 -7.79 -6.17
N PRO A 311 -0.34 -6.96 -6.85
CA PRO A 311 0.23 -7.33 -8.13
C PRO A 311 1.17 -8.54 -8.08
N VAL A 312 1.93 -8.71 -6.99
CA VAL A 312 2.80 -9.88 -6.83
C VAL A 312 2.00 -11.14 -6.58
N LEU A 313 0.91 -11.07 -5.81
CA LEU A 313 0.02 -12.21 -5.59
C LEU A 313 -0.74 -12.60 -6.86
N ASN A 314 -1.17 -11.60 -7.65
CA ASN A 314 -1.84 -11.81 -8.94
C ASN A 314 -0.90 -12.33 -10.04
N ASN A 315 0.43 -12.20 -9.82
CA ASN A 315 1.48 -12.68 -10.73
C ASN A 315 2.57 -13.45 -9.96
N SER A 316 2.18 -14.47 -9.21
CA SER A 316 3.04 -15.22 -8.29
C SER A 316 4.07 -16.13 -8.97
N VAL A 317 4.05 -16.24 -10.28
CA VAL A 317 5.07 -16.96 -11.06
C VAL A 317 6.50 -16.46 -10.78
N THR A 318 6.62 -15.23 -10.30
CA THR A 318 7.90 -14.62 -9.89
C THR A 318 8.44 -15.19 -8.59
N MET A 319 7.62 -15.83 -7.74
CA MET A 319 8.03 -16.46 -6.48
C MET A 319 8.71 -17.82 -6.74
N LYS A 320 9.87 -18.02 -6.15
CA LYS A 320 10.69 -19.24 -6.34
C LYS A 320 10.56 -20.23 -5.18
#